data_1b7ad0deeae3f78f569740ced3da3cb8
#
_entry.id   1b7ad0deeae3f78f569740ced3da3cb8
#
_cell.length_a   1.000
_cell.length_b   1.000
_cell.length_c   1.000
_cell.angle_alpha   90.00
_cell.angle_beta   90.00
_cell.angle_gamma   90.00
#
_symmetry.space_group_name_H-M   'P 1'
#
loop_
_entity.id
_entity.type
_entity.pdbx_description
1 polymer ?
#
loop_
_entity_poly.entity_id
_entity_poly.type
_entity_poly.pdbx_seq_one_letter_code
_entity_poly.pdbx_strand_id
1 'polypeptide(L)'
;LSMLSGCQSNKKADMNVSIQDGQVQTKLAVAKGSSVSDILKEAEITLNKKDQITPSLTTKLDSGEEKIEIARYEKLKVSDDNKEQEVEILGGKVKDVLEQAGITLGKHDIVNHDLEASCTDDMDIQVIRRVEVSLRADGKTKKTVTQAKTVKELLNENNIALSKKDRIRPALNKPLKEGTKVVVERVETRKEKKTEEIAFSVETQKSSSCLL
;
A
#
# COMPACT_ATOMS: atom_id res chain seq x y z
N LEU A 1 -26.45 -33.06 -18.83
CA LEU A 1 -25.96 -33.19 -20.21
C LEU A 1 -26.94 -32.46 -21.12
N SER A 2 -26.70 -31.22 -21.44
CA SER A 2 -27.46 -30.44 -22.40
C SER A 2 -26.49 -30.01 -23.50
N MET A 3 -26.57 -30.71 -24.63
CA MET A 3 -25.87 -30.34 -25.85
C MET A 3 -26.62 -29.14 -26.45
N LEU A 4 -26.01 -27.95 -26.36
CA LEU A 4 -26.41 -26.81 -27.19
C LEU A 4 -25.87 -27.03 -28.60
N SER A 5 -26.74 -27.50 -29.48
CA SER A 5 -26.54 -27.53 -30.92
C SER A 5 -26.60 -26.06 -31.42
N GLY A 6 -25.45 -25.40 -31.45
CA GLY A 6 -25.31 -24.10 -32.09
C GLY A 6 -25.36 -24.28 -33.61
N CYS A 7 -26.25 -23.54 -34.27
CA CYS A 7 -26.28 -23.38 -35.71
C CYS A 7 -24.93 -22.81 -36.20
N GLN A 8 -24.02 -23.67 -36.62
CA GLN A 8 -22.79 -23.25 -37.29
C GLN A 8 -23.17 -22.75 -38.68
N SER A 9 -23.17 -21.43 -38.85
CA SER A 9 -23.08 -20.85 -40.19
C SER A 9 -21.72 -21.23 -40.77
N ASN A 10 -21.73 -21.99 -41.84
CA ASN A 10 -20.57 -22.56 -42.53
C ASN A 10 -19.78 -21.48 -43.30
N LYS A 11 -19.36 -20.41 -42.61
CA LYS A 11 -18.42 -19.42 -43.13
C LYS A 11 -17.02 -19.98 -42.89
N LYS A 12 -16.31 -20.25 -44.00
CA LYS A 12 -14.91 -20.68 -43.97
C LYS A 12 -14.10 -19.63 -43.27
N ALA A 13 -13.46 -19.97 -42.13
CA ALA A 13 -12.56 -19.06 -41.43
C ALA A 13 -11.27 -18.89 -42.24
N ASP A 14 -11.01 -17.68 -42.73
CA ASP A 14 -9.93 -17.43 -43.68
C ASP A 14 -8.84 -16.50 -43.07
N MET A 15 -9.06 -15.96 -41.86
CA MET A 15 -8.12 -15.10 -41.17
C MET A 15 -8.19 -15.21 -39.66
N ASN A 16 -7.09 -14.87 -38.96
CA ASN A 16 -7.04 -14.82 -37.51
C ASN A 16 -7.12 -13.37 -37.03
N VAL A 17 -7.93 -13.13 -36.00
CA VAL A 17 -8.04 -11.84 -35.31
C VAL A 17 -7.66 -12.02 -33.86
N SER A 18 -6.85 -11.08 -33.36
CA SER A 18 -6.51 -11.00 -31.95
C SER A 18 -7.25 -9.82 -31.31
N ILE A 19 -8.10 -10.07 -30.32
CA ILE A 19 -8.82 -9.07 -29.57
C ILE A 19 -8.11 -8.87 -28.25
N GLN A 20 -7.65 -7.63 -27.97
CA GLN A 20 -7.06 -7.25 -26.69
C GLN A 20 -8.08 -6.46 -25.89
N ASP A 21 -8.54 -7.00 -24.79
CA ASP A 21 -9.46 -6.36 -23.84
C ASP A 21 -8.79 -6.31 -22.46
N GLY A 22 -8.17 -5.18 -22.14
CA GLY A 22 -7.29 -5.06 -20.99
C GLY A 22 -6.13 -6.05 -21.04
N GLN A 23 -6.01 -6.96 -20.08
CA GLN A 23 -5.00 -8.02 -20.07
C GLN A 23 -5.47 -9.30 -20.78
N VAL A 24 -6.73 -9.39 -21.13
CA VAL A 24 -7.29 -10.57 -21.80
C VAL A 24 -7.03 -10.49 -23.29
N GLN A 25 -6.41 -11.51 -23.85
CA GLN A 25 -6.22 -11.66 -25.28
C GLN A 25 -7.05 -12.86 -25.77
N THR A 26 -7.99 -12.59 -26.67
CA THR A 26 -8.80 -13.60 -27.33
C THR A 26 -8.37 -13.70 -28.78
N LYS A 27 -8.15 -14.92 -29.29
CA LYS A 27 -7.87 -15.19 -30.71
C LYS A 27 -9.05 -15.90 -31.33
N LEU A 28 -9.51 -15.40 -32.46
CA LEU A 28 -10.66 -15.94 -33.18
C LEU A 28 -10.35 -16.10 -34.65
N ALA A 29 -10.78 -17.19 -35.24
CA ALA A 29 -10.69 -17.40 -36.66
C ALA A 29 -12.03 -16.97 -37.32
N VAL A 30 -11.95 -15.96 -38.20
CA VAL A 30 -13.12 -15.30 -38.79
C VAL A 30 -13.04 -15.29 -40.32
N ALA A 31 -14.17 -15.05 -41.00
CA ALA A 31 -14.19 -14.87 -42.42
C ALA A 31 -13.64 -13.48 -42.83
N LYS A 32 -12.94 -13.40 -43.94
CA LYS A 32 -12.55 -12.14 -44.55
C LYS A 32 -13.76 -11.26 -44.83
N GLY A 33 -13.60 -9.95 -44.62
CA GLY A 33 -14.65 -8.97 -44.77
C GLY A 33 -15.63 -8.90 -43.59
N SER A 34 -15.40 -9.68 -42.52
CA SER A 34 -16.19 -9.54 -41.29
C SER A 34 -15.97 -8.18 -40.68
N SER A 35 -17.05 -7.55 -40.20
CA SER A 35 -16.93 -6.27 -39.45
C SER A 35 -16.42 -6.51 -38.04
N VAL A 36 -15.76 -5.51 -37.45
CA VAL A 36 -15.34 -5.57 -36.03
C VAL A 36 -16.55 -5.85 -35.13
N SER A 37 -17.72 -5.26 -35.43
CA SER A 37 -18.96 -5.53 -34.67
C SER A 37 -19.39 -6.99 -34.72
N ASP A 38 -19.27 -7.67 -35.86
CA ASP A 38 -19.64 -9.08 -35.97
C ASP A 38 -18.65 -9.98 -35.24
N ILE A 39 -17.36 -9.63 -35.31
CA ILE A 39 -16.29 -10.34 -34.59
C ILE A 39 -16.48 -10.24 -33.07
N LEU A 40 -16.83 -9.05 -32.55
CA LEU A 40 -17.13 -8.92 -31.12
C LEU A 40 -18.33 -9.74 -30.68
N LYS A 41 -19.38 -9.80 -31.50
CA LYS A 41 -20.55 -10.63 -31.22
C LYS A 41 -20.17 -12.12 -31.16
N GLU A 42 -19.36 -12.60 -32.12
CA GLU A 42 -18.87 -13.96 -32.15
C GLU A 42 -17.97 -14.29 -30.96
N ALA A 43 -17.19 -13.32 -30.48
CA ALA A 43 -16.37 -13.41 -29.26
C ALA A 43 -17.16 -13.23 -27.95
N GLU A 44 -18.48 -12.95 -28.03
CA GLU A 44 -19.37 -12.65 -26.90
C GLU A 44 -18.91 -11.41 -26.07
N ILE A 45 -18.21 -10.48 -26.74
CA ILE A 45 -17.71 -9.25 -26.11
C ILE A 45 -18.70 -8.12 -26.31
N THR A 46 -19.18 -7.54 -25.20
CA THR A 46 -20.06 -6.36 -25.21
C THR A 46 -19.27 -5.11 -24.84
N LEU A 47 -19.60 -3.97 -25.45
CA LEU A 47 -19.02 -2.68 -25.13
C LEU A 47 -20.00 -1.81 -24.36
N ASN A 48 -19.48 -1.06 -23.39
CA ASN A 48 -20.22 0.01 -22.71
C ASN A 48 -20.21 1.29 -23.56
N LYS A 49 -21.09 2.24 -23.25
CA LYS A 49 -21.25 3.47 -24.05
C LYS A 49 -19.99 4.35 -24.15
N LYS A 50 -19.13 4.27 -23.16
CA LYS A 50 -17.90 5.10 -23.08
C LYS A 50 -16.64 4.34 -23.48
N ASP A 51 -16.72 3.03 -23.71
CA ASP A 51 -15.60 2.24 -24.17
C ASP A 51 -15.15 2.69 -25.55
N GLN A 52 -13.87 2.63 -25.80
CA GLN A 52 -13.30 2.88 -27.12
C GLN A 52 -12.75 1.61 -27.74
N ILE A 53 -12.83 1.54 -29.05
CA ILE A 53 -12.36 0.39 -29.81
C ILE A 53 -11.59 0.84 -31.05
N THR A 54 -10.52 0.12 -31.35
CA THR A 54 -9.70 0.31 -32.54
C THR A 54 -9.43 -1.04 -33.18
N PRO A 55 -9.73 -1.24 -34.49
CA PRO A 55 -10.43 -0.32 -35.41
C PRO A 55 -11.91 -0.12 -35.03
N SER A 56 -12.60 0.82 -35.71
CA SER A 56 -14.01 1.13 -35.44
C SER A 56 -14.93 -0.06 -35.70
N LEU A 57 -16.11 -0.13 -35.07
CA LEU A 57 -17.09 -1.23 -35.17
C LEU A 57 -17.48 -1.56 -36.59
N THR A 58 -17.51 -0.59 -37.49
CA THR A 58 -17.92 -0.72 -38.89
C THR A 58 -16.78 -1.13 -39.82
N THR A 59 -15.52 -1.13 -39.32
CA THR A 59 -14.35 -1.52 -40.12
C THR A 59 -14.46 -2.98 -40.48
N LYS A 60 -14.25 -3.30 -41.77
CA LYS A 60 -14.14 -4.67 -42.25
C LYS A 60 -12.68 -5.07 -42.30
N LEU A 61 -12.40 -6.29 -41.80
CA LEU A 61 -11.06 -6.84 -41.73
C LEU A 61 -10.82 -7.81 -42.90
N ASP A 62 -9.79 -7.54 -43.71
CA ASP A 62 -9.53 -8.29 -44.95
C ASP A 62 -8.13 -8.91 -45.00
N SER A 63 -7.23 -8.57 -44.08
CA SER A 63 -5.83 -9.05 -44.06
C SER A 63 -5.58 -10.17 -43.04
N GLY A 64 -4.43 -10.86 -43.13
CA GLY A 64 -4.19 -12.15 -42.50
C GLY A 64 -4.11 -12.19 -40.98
N GLU A 65 -3.56 -11.13 -40.33
CA GLU A 65 -3.52 -10.98 -38.86
C GLU A 65 -3.93 -9.57 -38.51
N GLU A 66 -5.08 -9.43 -37.85
CA GLU A 66 -5.61 -8.15 -37.44
C GLU A 66 -5.73 -8.12 -35.91
N LYS A 67 -5.49 -6.91 -35.36
CA LYS A 67 -5.61 -6.65 -33.93
C LYS A 67 -6.78 -5.72 -33.66
N ILE A 68 -7.65 -6.10 -32.76
CA ILE A 68 -8.71 -5.27 -32.19
C ILE A 68 -8.30 -4.91 -30.78
N GLU A 69 -8.26 -3.63 -30.46
CA GLU A 69 -7.96 -3.13 -29.12
C GLU A 69 -9.21 -2.48 -28.51
N ILE A 70 -9.52 -2.87 -27.27
CA ILE A 70 -10.64 -2.33 -26.52
C ILE A 70 -10.06 -1.58 -25.30
N ALA A 71 -10.34 -0.28 -25.23
CA ALA A 71 -10.07 0.55 -24.07
C ALA A 71 -11.37 0.68 -23.26
N ARG A 72 -11.43 0.06 -22.09
CA ARG A 72 -12.57 0.12 -21.19
C ARG A 72 -12.58 1.45 -20.45
N TYR A 73 -13.75 2.05 -20.36
CA TYR A 73 -13.97 3.19 -19.48
C TYR A 73 -14.32 2.69 -18.08
N GLU A 74 -13.50 3.06 -17.12
CA GLU A 74 -13.62 2.62 -15.74
C GLU A 74 -13.72 3.81 -14.80
N LYS A 75 -14.49 3.67 -13.72
CA LYS A 75 -14.61 4.65 -12.65
C LYS A 75 -14.18 4.00 -11.35
N LEU A 76 -13.01 4.36 -10.85
CA LEU A 76 -12.32 3.69 -9.77
C LEU A 76 -12.27 4.56 -8.52
N LYS A 77 -12.31 3.94 -7.36
CA LYS A 77 -12.03 4.58 -6.09
C LYS A 77 -10.56 4.41 -5.75
N VAL A 78 -9.93 5.52 -5.36
CA VAL A 78 -8.55 5.52 -4.91
C VAL A 78 -8.49 6.12 -3.52
N SER A 79 -7.91 5.37 -2.58
CA SER A 79 -7.69 5.82 -1.21
C SER A 79 -6.20 5.94 -0.90
N ASP A 80 -5.80 7.09 -0.33
CA ASP A 80 -4.45 7.40 0.13
C ASP A 80 -4.53 7.92 1.57
N ASP A 81 -4.16 7.10 2.53
CA ASP A 81 -4.42 7.31 3.95
C ASP A 81 -5.94 7.54 4.22
N ASN A 82 -6.33 8.77 4.59
CA ASN A 82 -7.72 9.14 4.90
C ASN A 82 -8.36 9.97 3.77
N LYS A 83 -7.72 10.00 2.60
CA LYS A 83 -8.25 10.73 1.44
C LYS A 83 -8.77 9.72 0.42
N GLU A 84 -10.01 9.89 0.05
CA GLU A 84 -10.64 9.11 -1.01
C GLU A 84 -10.96 10.03 -2.17
N GLN A 85 -10.79 9.54 -3.38
CA GLN A 85 -11.16 10.22 -4.62
C GLN A 85 -11.61 9.21 -5.67
N GLU A 86 -12.46 9.66 -6.58
CA GLU A 86 -12.84 8.89 -7.76
C GLU A 86 -12.00 9.31 -8.95
N VAL A 87 -11.51 8.34 -9.71
CA VAL A 87 -10.72 8.54 -10.92
C VAL A 87 -11.42 7.85 -12.08
N GLU A 88 -11.66 8.57 -13.16
CA GLU A 88 -12.20 8.04 -14.41
C GLU A 88 -11.05 7.84 -15.39
N ILE A 89 -10.91 6.63 -15.94
CA ILE A 89 -9.84 6.29 -16.87
C ILE A 89 -10.41 5.54 -18.06
N LEU A 90 -9.80 5.74 -19.23
CA LEU A 90 -10.14 5.03 -20.46
C LEU A 90 -9.01 4.07 -20.82
N GLY A 91 -9.21 2.81 -20.49
CA GLY A 91 -8.11 1.82 -20.51
C GLY A 91 -7.02 2.20 -19.53
N GLY A 92 -6.06 1.34 -19.31
CA GLY A 92 -4.90 1.66 -18.48
C GLY A 92 -4.71 0.73 -17.31
N LYS A 93 -3.68 1.01 -16.54
CA LYS A 93 -3.20 0.20 -15.44
C LYS A 93 -3.34 0.95 -14.12
N VAL A 94 -3.21 0.25 -13.01
CA VAL A 94 -3.24 0.83 -11.67
C VAL A 94 -2.26 2.00 -11.52
N LYS A 95 -1.05 1.90 -12.08
CA LYS A 95 -0.08 3.00 -12.06
C LYS A 95 -0.60 4.28 -12.75
N ASP A 96 -1.33 4.13 -13.87
CA ASP A 96 -1.87 5.26 -14.62
C ASP A 96 -2.98 5.96 -13.83
N VAL A 97 -3.78 5.20 -13.08
CA VAL A 97 -4.79 5.72 -12.14
C VAL A 97 -4.13 6.51 -11.02
N LEU A 98 -3.05 5.99 -10.42
CA LEU A 98 -2.33 6.68 -9.36
C LEU A 98 -1.70 7.99 -9.86
N GLU A 99 -1.14 7.97 -11.06
CA GLU A 99 -0.59 9.19 -11.71
C GLU A 99 -1.69 10.24 -11.94
N GLN A 100 -2.83 9.82 -12.50
CA GLN A 100 -3.97 10.71 -12.72
C GLN A 100 -4.56 11.25 -11.40
N ALA A 101 -4.52 10.45 -10.33
CA ALA A 101 -4.88 10.84 -8.98
C ALA A 101 -3.87 11.83 -8.34
N GLY A 102 -2.72 12.07 -8.98
CA GLY A 102 -1.63 12.87 -8.42
C GLY A 102 -0.90 12.20 -7.26
N ILE A 103 -0.96 10.87 -7.17
CA ILE A 103 -0.38 10.08 -6.08
C ILE A 103 1.00 9.59 -6.49
N THR A 104 2.04 10.09 -5.82
CA THR A 104 3.40 9.58 -5.94
C THR A 104 3.69 8.60 -4.83
N LEU A 105 4.16 7.40 -5.16
CA LEU A 105 4.52 6.37 -4.20
C LEU A 105 5.91 6.62 -3.63
N GLY A 106 6.05 6.51 -2.32
CA GLY A 106 7.32 6.47 -1.62
C GLY A 106 7.97 5.08 -1.73
N LYS A 107 9.25 5.00 -1.33
CA LYS A 107 10.06 3.77 -1.46
C LYS A 107 9.43 2.54 -0.78
N HIS A 108 8.73 2.74 0.30
CA HIS A 108 8.20 1.68 1.16
C HIS A 108 6.68 1.54 1.10
N ASP A 109 6.01 2.40 0.33
CA ASP A 109 4.57 2.36 0.18
C ASP A 109 4.12 1.06 -0.50
N ILE A 110 2.92 0.63 -0.19
CA ILE A 110 2.30 -0.55 -0.78
C ILE A 110 0.98 -0.14 -1.42
N VAL A 111 0.71 -0.71 -2.58
CA VAL A 111 -0.61 -0.66 -3.22
C VAL A 111 -1.20 -2.06 -3.14
N ASN A 112 -2.50 -2.15 -2.86
CA ASN A 112 -3.21 -3.43 -2.73
C ASN A 112 -3.35 -4.20 -4.05
N HIS A 113 -3.04 -3.57 -5.18
CA HIS A 113 -3.03 -4.17 -6.51
C HIS A 113 -1.65 -4.05 -7.16
N ASP A 114 -1.37 -4.93 -8.15
CA ASP A 114 -0.19 -4.81 -8.98
C ASP A 114 -0.27 -3.53 -9.82
N LEU A 115 0.79 -2.75 -9.88
CA LEU A 115 0.85 -1.50 -10.64
C LEU A 115 0.66 -1.69 -12.14
N GLU A 116 1.00 -2.88 -12.66
CA GLU A 116 0.86 -3.25 -14.06
C GLU A 116 -0.48 -3.96 -14.37
N ALA A 117 -1.33 -4.20 -13.34
CA ALA A 117 -2.65 -4.76 -13.56
C ALA A 117 -3.55 -3.79 -14.32
N SER A 118 -4.35 -4.31 -15.27
CA SER A 118 -5.40 -3.53 -15.94
C SER A 118 -6.51 -3.21 -14.95
N CYS A 119 -7.05 -2.01 -15.08
CA CYS A 119 -8.16 -1.54 -14.26
C CYS A 119 -9.47 -2.21 -14.67
N THR A 120 -10.34 -2.45 -13.69
CA THR A 120 -11.71 -2.93 -13.84
C THR A 120 -12.64 -2.14 -12.90
N ASP A 121 -13.92 -1.99 -13.24
CA ASP A 121 -14.91 -1.17 -12.50
C ASP A 121 -15.07 -1.53 -11.02
N ASP A 122 -14.71 -2.74 -10.62
CA ASP A 122 -14.83 -3.25 -9.26
C ASP A 122 -13.55 -3.05 -8.41
N MET A 123 -12.51 -2.47 -8.99
CA MET A 123 -11.26 -2.23 -8.25
C MET A 123 -11.40 -1.04 -7.28
N ASP A 124 -11.01 -1.29 -6.03
CA ASP A 124 -10.76 -0.27 -5.01
C ASP A 124 -9.25 -0.20 -4.76
N ILE A 125 -8.62 0.87 -5.24
CA ILE A 125 -7.17 1.03 -5.17
C ILE A 125 -6.81 1.72 -3.85
N GLN A 126 -6.05 1.01 -3.01
CA GLN A 126 -5.63 1.50 -1.71
C GLN A 126 -4.11 1.66 -1.64
N VAL A 127 -3.67 2.87 -1.30
CA VAL A 127 -2.27 3.18 -1.02
C VAL A 127 -2.02 3.17 0.48
N ILE A 128 -1.15 2.29 0.92
CA ILE A 128 -0.73 2.14 2.31
C ILE A 128 0.62 2.83 2.45
N ARG A 129 0.64 3.99 3.10
CA ARG A 129 1.85 4.78 3.34
C ARG A 129 2.72 4.13 4.42
N ARG A 130 4.00 3.96 4.11
CA ARG A 130 4.97 3.34 5.02
C ARG A 130 6.28 4.13 5.02
N VAL A 131 6.96 4.15 6.17
CA VAL A 131 8.25 4.82 6.34
C VAL A 131 9.25 3.92 7.04
N GLU A 132 10.53 3.99 6.66
CA GLU A 132 11.60 3.38 7.42
C GLU A 132 12.01 4.29 8.59
N VAL A 133 12.04 3.74 9.80
CA VAL A 133 12.43 4.44 11.01
C VAL A 133 13.47 3.66 11.79
N SER A 134 14.30 4.35 12.57
CA SER A 134 15.25 3.74 13.50
C SER A 134 14.69 3.83 14.92
N LEU A 135 14.46 2.69 15.56
CA LEU A 135 13.97 2.58 16.93
C LEU A 135 15.08 2.06 17.85
N ARG A 136 15.46 2.88 18.84
CA ARG A 136 16.40 2.49 19.88
C ARG A 136 15.69 2.39 21.21
N ALA A 137 15.67 1.19 21.80
CA ALA A 137 15.12 0.91 23.12
C ALA A 137 15.92 -0.21 23.79
N ASP A 138 16.05 -0.18 25.11
CA ASP A 138 16.69 -1.22 25.93
C ASP A 138 18.10 -1.58 25.42
N GLY A 139 18.87 -0.59 25.00
CA GLY A 139 20.24 -0.75 24.48
C GLY A 139 20.35 -1.29 23.05
N LYS A 140 19.22 -1.67 22.42
CA LYS A 140 19.19 -2.20 21.05
C LYS A 140 18.67 -1.15 20.08
N THR A 141 19.23 -1.15 18.87
CA THR A 141 18.76 -0.31 17.77
C THR A 141 18.26 -1.20 16.64
N LYS A 142 17.04 -0.94 16.16
CA LYS A 142 16.40 -1.67 15.06
C LYS A 142 15.93 -0.66 14.02
N LYS A 143 16.22 -0.93 12.75
CA LYS A 143 15.53 -0.29 11.61
C LYS A 143 14.28 -1.08 11.28
N THR A 144 13.17 -0.41 11.11
CA THR A 144 11.88 -1.05 10.78
C THR A 144 11.08 -0.18 9.84
N VAL A 145 10.39 -0.83 8.91
CA VAL A 145 9.39 -0.17 8.05
C VAL A 145 8.03 -0.31 8.72
N THR A 146 7.33 0.78 8.89
CA THR A 146 6.07 0.84 9.63
C THR A 146 5.04 1.71 8.91
N GLN A 147 3.77 1.43 9.14
CA GLN A 147 2.65 2.28 8.76
C GLN A 147 2.17 3.17 9.93
N ALA A 148 2.79 3.02 11.11
CA ALA A 148 2.49 3.89 12.24
C ALA A 148 2.66 5.36 11.87
N LYS A 149 1.69 6.18 12.21
CA LYS A 149 1.71 7.62 11.91
C LYS A 149 2.43 8.42 12.99
N THR A 150 2.49 7.90 14.21
CA THR A 150 3.06 8.58 15.38
C THR A 150 4.07 7.70 16.12
N VAL A 151 4.93 8.34 16.91
CA VAL A 151 5.87 7.64 17.79
C VAL A 151 5.15 6.69 18.75
N LYS A 152 3.98 7.10 19.27
CA LYS A 152 3.15 6.26 20.16
C LYS A 152 2.72 4.96 19.48
N GLU A 153 2.23 5.06 18.25
CA GLU A 153 1.80 3.88 17.48
C GLU A 153 2.99 2.95 17.20
N LEU A 154 4.16 3.51 16.81
CA LEU A 154 5.38 2.74 16.60
C LEU A 154 5.79 1.93 17.85
N LEU A 155 5.72 2.54 19.04
CA LEU A 155 6.02 1.85 20.29
C LEU A 155 5.02 0.72 20.56
N ASN A 156 3.75 0.95 20.32
CA ASN A 156 2.70 -0.06 20.48
C ASN A 156 2.90 -1.25 19.53
N GLU A 157 3.19 -0.99 18.24
CA GLU A 157 3.51 -2.06 17.27
C GLU A 157 4.71 -2.91 17.69
N ASN A 158 5.68 -2.31 18.39
CA ASN A 158 6.88 -3.02 18.86
C ASN A 158 6.75 -3.52 20.31
N ASN A 159 5.57 -3.43 20.94
CA ASN A 159 5.31 -3.84 22.32
C ASN A 159 6.22 -3.15 23.35
N ILE A 160 6.58 -1.90 23.12
CA ILE A 160 7.43 -1.10 24.01
C ILE A 160 6.56 -0.25 24.94
N ALA A 161 6.41 -0.69 26.19
CA ALA A 161 5.76 0.10 27.21
C ALA A 161 6.73 1.12 27.82
N LEU A 162 6.23 2.33 28.12
CA LEU A 162 6.98 3.38 28.80
C LEU A 162 6.58 3.48 30.26
N SER A 163 7.56 3.58 31.15
CA SER A 163 7.34 3.96 32.54
C SER A 163 7.18 5.47 32.69
N LYS A 164 6.65 5.95 33.83
CA LYS A 164 6.48 7.40 34.09
C LYS A 164 7.79 8.20 34.09
N LYS A 165 8.92 7.53 34.27
CA LYS A 165 10.25 8.17 34.35
C LYS A 165 11.04 8.07 33.05
N ASP A 166 10.64 7.18 32.12
CA ASP A 166 11.33 7.01 30.86
C ASP A 166 11.25 8.30 30.01
N ARG A 167 12.29 8.55 29.27
CA ARG A 167 12.36 9.66 28.33
C ARG A 167 12.27 9.13 26.92
N ILE A 168 11.55 9.87 26.07
CA ILE A 168 11.41 9.53 24.68
C ILE A 168 11.71 10.74 23.79
N ARG A 169 12.38 10.48 22.69
CA ARG A 169 12.65 11.46 21.63
C ARG A 169 12.47 10.80 20.27
N PRO A 170 11.69 11.41 19.34
CA PRO A 170 10.81 12.57 19.53
C PRO A 170 9.64 12.27 20.49
N ALA A 171 8.81 13.30 20.77
CA ALA A 171 7.64 13.15 21.63
C ALA A 171 6.62 12.16 21.06
N LEU A 172 5.78 11.53 21.91
CA LEU A 172 4.84 10.47 21.54
C LEU A 172 3.91 10.83 20.38
N ASN A 173 3.43 12.08 20.34
CA ASN A 173 2.49 12.54 19.31
C ASN A 173 3.19 13.08 18.05
N LYS A 174 4.53 12.99 17.97
CA LYS A 174 5.26 13.47 16.79
C LYS A 174 4.98 12.54 15.60
N PRO A 175 4.59 13.10 14.44
CA PRO A 175 4.45 12.32 13.21
C PRO A 175 5.78 11.67 12.81
N LEU A 176 5.70 10.42 12.37
CA LEU A 176 6.83 9.70 11.79
C LEU A 176 7.03 10.12 10.33
N LYS A 177 8.29 10.21 9.94
CA LYS A 177 8.74 10.46 8.56
C LYS A 177 9.87 9.52 8.24
N GLU A 178 10.16 9.36 6.96
CA GLU A 178 11.31 8.58 6.50
C GLU A 178 12.59 8.99 7.23
N GLY A 179 13.33 8.01 7.74
CA GLY A 179 14.56 8.21 8.49
C GLY A 179 14.40 8.71 9.93
N THR A 180 13.18 8.83 10.47
CA THR A 180 12.97 9.27 11.87
C THR A 180 13.69 8.34 12.83
N LYS A 181 14.46 8.95 13.78
CA LYS A 181 15.16 8.21 14.84
C LYS A 181 14.39 8.36 16.14
N VAL A 182 13.83 7.27 16.63
CA VAL A 182 13.12 7.21 17.92
C VAL A 182 14.02 6.56 18.95
N VAL A 183 14.19 7.25 20.10
CA VAL A 183 15.06 6.80 21.19
C VAL A 183 14.25 6.78 22.48
N VAL A 184 14.23 5.60 23.11
CA VAL A 184 13.67 5.38 24.45
C VAL A 184 14.84 5.26 25.42
N GLU A 185 14.91 6.20 26.40
CA GLU A 185 15.89 6.20 27.50
C GLU A 185 15.20 5.70 28.76
N ARG A 186 15.62 4.55 29.28
CA ARG A 186 15.12 4.00 30.52
C ARG A 186 15.71 4.73 31.70
N VAL A 187 14.89 5.09 32.69
CA VAL A 187 15.33 5.76 33.91
C VAL A 187 15.12 4.84 35.11
N GLU A 188 16.21 4.28 35.59
CA GLU A 188 16.24 3.50 36.82
C GLU A 188 16.57 4.40 38.02
N THR A 189 15.88 4.20 39.13
CA THR A 189 16.18 4.90 40.39
C THR A 189 16.84 3.91 41.35
N ARG A 190 18.09 4.13 41.66
CA ARG A 190 18.79 3.40 42.74
C ARG A 190 18.68 4.22 44.01
N LYS A 191 18.33 3.59 45.11
CA LYS A 191 18.48 4.14 46.45
C LYS A 191 19.81 3.69 46.99
N GLU A 192 20.76 4.60 47.16
CA GLU A 192 22.01 4.31 47.86
C GLU A 192 21.80 4.69 49.35
N LYS A 193 22.05 3.72 50.27
CA LYS A 193 22.18 4.00 51.68
C LYS A 193 23.60 4.42 51.92
N LYS A 194 23.83 5.74 52.21
CA LYS A 194 25.07 6.19 52.73
C LYS A 194 24.99 6.16 54.22
N THR A 195 25.79 5.30 54.90
CA THR A 195 25.94 5.29 56.34
C THR A 195 27.16 6.09 56.67
N GLU A 196 26.97 7.22 57.35
CA GLU A 196 28.08 8.01 57.93
C GLU A 196 28.20 7.58 59.39
N GLU A 197 29.39 7.12 59.81
CA GLU A 197 29.72 6.94 61.20
C GLU A 197 29.93 8.29 61.83
N ILE A 198 29.09 8.65 62.81
CA ILE A 198 29.26 9.87 63.57
C ILE A 198 30.18 9.51 64.73
N ALA A 199 31.39 10.03 64.69
CA ALA A 199 32.32 9.92 65.80
C ALA A 199 31.81 10.70 67.01
N PHE A 200 31.57 10.02 68.10
CA PHE A 200 31.24 10.65 69.37
C PHE A 200 32.52 11.16 70.02
N SER A 201 32.59 12.44 70.28
CA SER A 201 33.57 12.99 71.21
C SER A 201 33.03 12.83 72.64
N VAL A 202 33.67 12.00 73.46
CA VAL A 202 33.38 11.91 74.89
C VAL A 202 34.16 13.00 75.63
N GLU A 203 33.45 14.04 76.06
CA GLU A 203 34.04 15.00 77.03
C GLU A 203 33.95 14.40 78.42
N THR A 204 35.09 14.01 79.00
CA THR A 204 35.21 13.62 80.40
C THR A 204 35.39 14.86 81.25
N GLN A 205 34.36 15.30 81.95
CA GLN A 205 34.51 16.26 83.02
C GLN A 205 35.07 15.58 84.27
N LYS A 206 36.30 15.97 84.65
CA LYS A 206 36.80 15.64 86.00
C LYS A 206 36.08 16.46 87.00
N SER A 207 35.24 15.88 87.82
CA SER A 207 34.77 16.52 89.05
C SER A 207 35.83 16.45 90.13
N SER A 208 36.35 17.56 90.50
CA SER A 208 37.15 17.67 91.72
C SER A 208 36.19 17.60 92.93
N SER A 209 36.06 16.47 93.53
CA SER A 209 35.41 16.32 94.78
C SER A 209 36.29 16.92 95.91
N CYS A 210 35.78 17.91 96.54
CA CYS A 210 36.33 18.52 97.76
C CYS A 210 36.47 17.51 98.88
N LEU A 211 37.57 17.39 99.49
CA LEU A 211 37.82 16.74 100.72
C LEU A 211 37.34 17.65 101.87
N LEU A 212 36.69 17.06 102.83
CA LEU A 212 36.79 17.27 104.23
C LEU A 212 36.74 15.98 104.94
#